data_2fa80d30f5e8fdf27a205536656968b0
#
_entry.id   2fa80d30f5e8fdf27a205536656968b0
#
_cell.length_a   1.000
_cell.length_b   1.000
_cell.length_c   1.000
_cell.angle_alpha   90.00
_cell.angle_beta   90.00
_cell.angle_gamma   90.00
#
_symmetry.space_group_name_H-M   'P 1'
#
loop_
_entity.id
_entity.type
_entity.pdbx_description
1 polymer ?
#
loop_
_entity_poly.entity_id
_entity_poly.type
_entity_poly.pdbx_seq_one_letter_code
_entity_poly.pdbx_strand_id
1 'polypeptide(L)'
;MKQIIPVKQGDNITLTINGLGSSGEGVGKYEGFTVFVKGALPEEEVRVTITLVKKSYAIGALEEIVKASAERVEPACPVYKECGGCQLQHLSYNGQLECKRQQVQDALTRIGHLDLKALPVLGAAEPWSYRNKMQFPAAADAEGVLHIGCYATATHSVVDTDACMISKEANNAIMKTVRTWMQHYNISAYDEKTGKGLVRHIMGRVGVHSGEVMAVIITSGYDIPHRGVLIEWLKRYVPGLVSVVQNINKKQTNVVMGSKTRVLYGPESIKDSLGSLSFHISAQAFFQVNSEQAEKLYNKALEFAALSGKETVVDVYCGTGTISLYLARHAKQVYGIEIVAPAIENAKKNAEENKCANAEFICGDAAVELPKLLAGGVRPDVVVVDPPRAGCEQKVLAAIAEVQPERVVYVSCNPASLARDLAFMEQHGYKAIVAQPVDMFPMTSHVECVTLLTRS
;
A
#
# COMPACT_ATOMS: atom_id res chain seq x y z
N MET A 1 -35.28 14.02 -13.66
CA MET A 1 -34.86 14.88 -14.78
C MET A 1 -33.66 14.25 -15.45
N LYS A 2 -33.58 14.18 -16.79
CA LYS A 2 -32.32 13.76 -17.46
C LYS A 2 -31.26 14.80 -17.17
N GLN A 3 -30.14 14.39 -16.60
CA GLN A 3 -28.99 15.27 -16.36
C GLN A 3 -28.50 15.78 -17.73
N ILE A 4 -28.53 17.09 -17.92
CA ILE A 4 -27.99 17.72 -19.13
C ILE A 4 -26.47 17.59 -19.04
N ILE A 5 -25.85 17.02 -20.06
CA ILE A 5 -24.39 16.92 -20.18
C ILE A 5 -23.91 18.16 -20.93
N PRO A 6 -23.21 19.11 -20.28
CA PRO A 6 -22.89 20.42 -20.87
C PRO A 6 -21.66 20.39 -21.76
N VAL A 7 -21.01 19.23 -21.91
CA VAL A 7 -19.77 19.06 -22.67
C VAL A 7 -19.85 17.87 -23.63
N LYS A 8 -19.09 17.93 -24.72
CA LYS A 8 -18.84 16.81 -25.65
C LYS A 8 -17.34 16.61 -25.83
N GLN A 9 -16.97 15.46 -26.35
CA GLN A 9 -15.57 15.16 -26.69
C GLN A 9 -15.04 16.16 -27.72
N GLY A 10 -13.85 16.69 -27.47
CA GLY A 10 -13.19 17.73 -28.27
C GLY A 10 -13.47 19.16 -27.80
N ASP A 11 -14.38 19.39 -26.85
CA ASP A 11 -14.60 20.73 -26.32
C ASP A 11 -13.40 21.23 -25.54
N ASN A 12 -13.06 22.51 -25.74
CA ASN A 12 -12.08 23.24 -24.91
C ASN A 12 -12.83 24.08 -23.89
N ILE A 13 -12.58 23.81 -22.61
CA ILE A 13 -13.22 24.51 -21.51
C ILE A 13 -12.18 25.00 -20.50
N THR A 14 -12.56 26.05 -19.78
CA THR A 14 -11.79 26.53 -18.61
C THR A 14 -12.60 26.23 -17.35
N LEU A 15 -11.96 25.65 -16.32
CA LEU A 15 -12.61 25.36 -15.05
C LEU A 15 -11.65 25.48 -13.87
N THR A 16 -12.23 25.68 -12.69
CA THR A 16 -11.47 25.67 -11.43
C THR A 16 -11.48 24.27 -10.83
N ILE A 17 -10.34 23.81 -10.35
CA ILE A 17 -10.17 22.55 -9.66
C ILE A 17 -10.48 22.74 -8.17
N ASN A 18 -11.44 21.95 -7.65
CA ASN A 18 -11.95 22.08 -6.28
C ASN A 18 -11.38 21.04 -5.31
N GLY A 19 -10.73 19.98 -5.81
CA GLY A 19 -10.17 18.91 -4.99
C GLY A 19 -9.46 17.86 -5.82
N LEU A 20 -9.05 16.76 -5.20
CA LEU A 20 -8.44 15.61 -5.86
C LEU A 20 -9.37 14.41 -5.82
N GLY A 21 -9.37 13.64 -6.90
CA GLY A 21 -9.95 12.31 -6.96
C GLY A 21 -9.08 11.27 -6.27
N SER A 22 -9.61 10.06 -6.10
CA SER A 22 -8.94 8.95 -5.40
C SER A 22 -7.65 8.47 -6.07
N SER A 23 -7.46 8.75 -7.38
CA SER A 23 -6.23 8.41 -8.10
C SER A 23 -5.29 9.61 -8.25
N GLY A 24 -5.58 10.76 -7.62
CA GLY A 24 -4.75 11.96 -7.63
C GLY A 24 -5.01 12.91 -8.80
N GLU A 25 -6.08 12.70 -9.58
CA GLU A 25 -6.54 13.62 -10.61
C GLU A 25 -7.28 14.83 -9.99
N GLY A 26 -7.09 16.02 -10.55
CA GLY A 26 -7.85 17.21 -10.18
C GLY A 26 -9.34 17.02 -10.50
N VAL A 27 -10.22 17.48 -9.63
CA VAL A 27 -11.67 17.42 -9.79
C VAL A 27 -12.24 18.83 -9.78
N GLY A 28 -12.87 19.20 -10.89
CA GLY A 28 -13.60 20.46 -11.02
C GLY A 28 -15.02 20.23 -11.51
N LYS A 29 -15.79 21.33 -11.61
CA LYS A 29 -17.14 21.32 -12.18
C LYS A 29 -17.26 22.34 -13.29
N TYR A 30 -17.79 21.92 -14.42
CA TYR A 30 -18.19 22.78 -15.52
C TYR A 30 -19.73 22.74 -15.63
N GLU A 31 -20.38 23.89 -15.42
CA GLU A 31 -21.85 23.98 -15.35
C GLU A 31 -22.50 22.90 -14.46
N GLY A 32 -21.86 22.61 -13.31
CA GLY A 32 -22.34 21.59 -12.38
C GLY A 32 -21.95 20.15 -12.71
N PHE A 33 -21.39 19.88 -13.90
CA PHE A 33 -20.95 18.57 -14.34
C PHE A 33 -19.49 18.30 -13.93
N THR A 34 -19.21 17.13 -13.37
CA THR A 34 -17.88 16.79 -12.86
C THR A 34 -16.89 16.51 -14.00
N VAL A 35 -15.71 17.12 -13.92
CA VAL A 35 -14.60 16.91 -14.86
C VAL A 35 -13.36 16.50 -14.06
N PHE A 36 -12.74 15.38 -14.45
CA PHE A 36 -11.47 14.90 -13.92
C PHE A 36 -10.33 15.33 -14.85
N VAL A 37 -9.27 15.89 -14.27
CA VAL A 37 -8.12 16.43 -15.02
C VAL A 37 -6.83 15.92 -14.40
N LYS A 38 -6.13 15.01 -15.09
CA LYS A 38 -4.83 14.49 -14.63
C LYS A 38 -3.79 15.62 -14.60
N GLY A 39 -3.05 15.74 -13.50
CA GLY A 39 -1.97 16.71 -13.33
C GLY A 39 -2.42 18.12 -12.91
N ALA A 40 -3.74 18.36 -12.77
CA ALA A 40 -4.27 19.60 -12.21
C ALA A 40 -4.42 19.47 -10.67
N LEU A 41 -4.24 20.59 -9.96
CA LEU A 41 -4.26 20.67 -8.50
C LEU A 41 -5.42 21.53 -7.99
N PRO A 42 -5.87 21.34 -6.74
CA PRO A 42 -6.85 22.21 -6.11
C PRO A 42 -6.45 23.69 -6.17
N GLU A 43 -7.45 24.56 -6.33
CA GLU A 43 -7.32 26.02 -6.47
C GLU A 43 -6.71 26.49 -7.80
N GLU A 44 -6.40 25.59 -8.71
CA GLU A 44 -5.97 25.97 -10.04
C GLU A 44 -7.15 26.30 -10.95
N GLU A 45 -6.96 27.33 -11.79
CA GLU A 45 -7.77 27.54 -12.99
C GLU A 45 -7.04 26.95 -14.18
N VAL A 46 -7.69 25.99 -14.88
CA VAL A 46 -7.06 25.21 -15.95
C VAL A 46 -7.89 25.24 -17.22
N ARG A 47 -7.21 25.26 -18.38
CA ARG A 47 -7.80 25.00 -19.68
C ARG A 47 -7.60 23.54 -20.05
N VAL A 48 -8.67 22.87 -20.44
CA VAL A 48 -8.66 21.44 -20.74
C VAL A 48 -9.40 21.13 -22.04
N THR A 49 -8.94 20.12 -22.75
CA THR A 49 -9.66 19.50 -23.87
C THR A 49 -10.39 18.27 -23.36
N ILE A 50 -11.70 18.18 -23.54
CA ILE A 50 -12.51 17.01 -23.13
C ILE A 50 -12.14 15.81 -24.00
N THR A 51 -11.59 14.75 -23.37
CA THR A 51 -11.15 13.53 -24.07
C THR A 51 -12.15 12.40 -23.97
N LEU A 52 -12.97 12.37 -22.91
CA LEU A 52 -13.99 11.33 -22.70
C LEU A 52 -15.18 11.91 -21.94
N VAL A 53 -16.39 11.56 -22.39
CA VAL A 53 -17.64 11.91 -21.69
C VAL A 53 -18.37 10.64 -21.28
N LYS A 54 -18.71 10.55 -20.00
CA LYS A 54 -19.52 9.50 -19.39
C LYS A 54 -20.86 10.09 -18.91
N LYS A 55 -21.73 9.22 -18.40
CA LYS A 55 -23.09 9.60 -17.96
C LYS A 55 -23.11 10.61 -16.80
N SER A 56 -22.11 10.58 -15.92
CA SER A 56 -22.02 11.37 -14.68
C SER A 56 -20.75 12.21 -14.54
N TYR A 57 -19.79 12.09 -15.47
CA TYR A 57 -18.54 12.85 -15.45
C TYR A 57 -17.88 12.89 -16.84
N ALA A 58 -16.92 13.79 -16.99
CA ALA A 58 -16.00 13.83 -18.13
C ALA A 58 -14.54 13.71 -17.67
N ILE A 59 -13.65 13.39 -18.62
CA ILE A 59 -12.19 13.44 -18.45
C ILE A 59 -11.66 14.49 -19.39
N GLY A 60 -10.86 15.42 -18.86
CA GLY A 60 -10.15 16.46 -19.61
C GLY A 60 -8.65 16.22 -19.63
N ALA A 61 -8.02 16.43 -20.78
CA ALA A 61 -6.57 16.57 -20.89
C ALA A 61 -6.19 18.01 -20.50
N LEU A 62 -5.23 18.16 -19.62
CA LEU A 62 -4.70 19.47 -19.21
C LEU A 62 -3.89 20.09 -20.35
N GLU A 63 -4.33 21.24 -20.85
CA GLU A 63 -3.63 21.98 -21.90
C GLU A 63 -2.78 23.12 -21.30
N GLU A 64 -3.37 23.85 -20.36
CA GLU A 64 -2.73 25.02 -19.76
C GLU A 64 -3.18 25.23 -18.32
N ILE A 65 -2.26 25.64 -17.45
CA ILE A 65 -2.55 26.13 -16.11
C ILE A 65 -2.64 27.66 -16.22
N VAL A 66 -3.86 28.18 -16.23
CA VAL A 66 -4.13 29.62 -16.36
C VAL A 66 -3.73 30.35 -15.06
N LYS A 67 -4.05 29.73 -13.92
CA LYS A 67 -3.65 30.19 -12.58
C LYS A 67 -3.17 29.00 -11.79
N ALA A 68 -1.91 29.01 -11.40
CA ALA A 68 -1.31 27.92 -10.61
C ALA A 68 -1.71 28.01 -9.11
N SER A 69 -1.80 26.85 -8.46
CA SER A 69 -1.88 26.74 -7.01
C SER A 69 -0.55 27.18 -6.37
N ALA A 70 -0.62 27.81 -5.19
CA ALA A 70 0.57 28.15 -4.39
C ALA A 70 1.33 26.90 -3.91
N GLU A 71 0.64 25.76 -3.86
CA GLU A 71 1.20 24.47 -3.46
C GLU A 71 1.81 23.67 -4.61
N ARG A 72 1.80 24.21 -5.85
CA ARG A 72 2.43 23.54 -7.00
C ARG A 72 3.94 23.64 -6.92
N VAL A 73 4.59 22.48 -7.11
CA VAL A 73 6.06 22.36 -7.16
C VAL A 73 6.49 21.58 -8.40
N GLU A 74 7.75 21.76 -8.81
CA GLU A 74 8.32 20.93 -9.88
C GLU A 74 8.63 19.54 -9.35
N PRO A 75 8.17 18.46 -10.02
CA PRO A 75 8.48 17.08 -9.63
C PRO A 75 9.98 16.80 -9.66
N ALA A 76 10.53 16.28 -8.58
CA ALA A 76 11.95 15.96 -8.49
C ALA A 76 12.35 14.72 -9.31
N CYS A 77 11.41 13.78 -9.54
CA CYS A 77 11.69 12.55 -10.29
C CYS A 77 11.67 12.80 -11.80
N PRO A 78 12.77 12.52 -12.54
CA PRO A 78 12.84 12.81 -13.97
C PRO A 78 11.82 12.05 -14.82
N VAL A 79 11.37 10.87 -14.35
CA VAL A 79 10.39 10.03 -15.05
C VAL A 79 8.96 10.17 -14.50
N TYR A 80 8.69 11.21 -13.70
CA TYR A 80 7.39 11.37 -13.03
C TYR A 80 6.20 11.40 -13.99
N LYS A 81 6.35 12.07 -15.13
CA LYS A 81 5.26 12.24 -16.12
C LYS A 81 4.81 10.91 -16.74
N GLU A 82 5.74 9.98 -16.87
CA GLU A 82 5.53 8.69 -17.55
C GLU A 82 5.24 7.57 -16.55
N CYS A 83 5.94 7.58 -15.40
CA CYS A 83 5.87 6.54 -14.38
C CYS A 83 4.52 6.54 -13.65
N GLY A 84 3.91 5.35 -13.49
CA GLY A 84 2.65 5.17 -12.76
C GLY A 84 2.80 5.08 -11.22
N GLY A 85 4.02 5.13 -10.69
CA GLY A 85 4.28 4.88 -9.27
C GLY A 85 3.90 6.01 -8.32
N CYS A 86 3.96 7.26 -8.77
CA CYS A 86 3.66 8.46 -7.98
C CYS A 86 2.63 9.33 -8.69
N GLN A 87 1.68 9.93 -7.95
CA GLN A 87 0.64 10.77 -8.50
C GLN A 87 0.72 12.23 -8.05
N LEU A 88 1.45 12.54 -6.96
CA LEU A 88 1.39 13.83 -6.28
C LEU A 88 2.74 14.56 -6.14
N GLN A 89 3.80 14.18 -6.89
CA GLN A 89 5.09 14.88 -6.78
C GLN A 89 5.04 16.36 -7.24
N HIS A 90 4.03 16.75 -8.01
CA HIS A 90 3.82 18.12 -8.45
C HIS A 90 3.05 18.99 -7.42
N LEU A 91 2.74 18.42 -6.25
CA LEU A 91 2.10 19.09 -5.12
C LEU A 91 3.08 19.08 -3.94
N SER A 92 3.21 20.19 -3.23
CA SER A 92 4.04 20.28 -2.03
C SER A 92 3.67 19.23 -1.01
N TYR A 93 4.59 18.82 -0.14
CA TYR A 93 4.28 17.78 0.82
C TYR A 93 3.17 18.18 1.80
N ASN A 94 3.13 19.44 2.22
CA ASN A 94 2.04 19.96 3.04
C ASN A 94 0.70 19.94 2.29
N GLY A 95 0.70 20.32 1.02
CA GLY A 95 -0.46 20.22 0.16
C GLY A 95 -0.95 18.75 -0.01
N GLN A 96 -0.01 17.79 -0.10
CA GLN A 96 -0.37 16.36 -0.14
C GLN A 96 -1.07 15.91 1.14
N LEU A 97 -0.57 16.33 2.32
CA LEU A 97 -1.18 15.97 3.60
C LEU A 97 -2.60 16.56 3.73
N GLU A 98 -2.80 17.82 3.33
CA GLU A 98 -4.13 18.45 3.37
C GLU A 98 -5.09 17.78 2.38
N CYS A 99 -4.66 17.47 1.16
CA CYS A 99 -5.49 16.74 0.20
C CYS A 99 -5.89 15.35 0.72
N LYS A 100 -4.99 14.63 1.37
CA LYS A 100 -5.27 13.32 1.98
C LYS A 100 -6.24 13.43 3.16
N ARG A 101 -6.08 14.47 4.00
CA ARG A 101 -7.05 14.78 5.06
C ARG A 101 -8.44 15.03 4.48
N GLN A 102 -8.52 15.86 3.45
CA GLN A 102 -9.78 16.20 2.78
C GLN A 102 -10.43 14.99 2.11
N GLN A 103 -9.62 14.09 1.51
CA GLN A 103 -10.11 12.83 0.92
C GLN A 103 -10.80 11.95 1.97
N VAL A 104 -10.22 11.82 3.17
CA VAL A 104 -10.84 11.09 4.29
C VAL A 104 -12.10 11.81 4.74
N GLN A 105 -12.04 13.14 4.94
CA GLN A 105 -13.20 13.95 5.36
C GLN A 105 -14.36 13.83 4.38
N ASP A 106 -14.10 13.93 3.08
CA ASP A 106 -15.13 13.82 2.04
C ASP A 106 -15.78 12.43 2.04
N ALA A 107 -15.01 11.37 2.24
CA ALA A 107 -15.56 10.02 2.36
C ALA A 107 -16.47 9.88 3.59
N LEU A 108 -16.02 10.32 4.76
CA LEU A 108 -16.81 10.30 5.99
C LEU A 108 -18.14 11.05 5.83
N THR A 109 -18.09 12.26 5.25
CA THR A 109 -19.27 13.12 5.12
C THR A 109 -20.20 12.67 4.00
N ARG A 110 -19.69 12.34 2.80
CA ARG A 110 -20.50 12.13 1.59
C ARG A 110 -20.91 10.67 1.38
N ILE A 111 -20.09 9.72 1.85
CA ILE A 111 -20.38 8.28 1.72
C ILE A 111 -20.93 7.73 3.02
N GLY A 112 -20.28 8.02 4.14
CA GLY A 112 -20.69 7.57 5.46
C GLY A 112 -21.83 8.35 6.05
N HIS A 113 -22.06 9.61 5.63
CA HIS A 113 -23.00 10.55 6.25
C HIS A 113 -22.73 10.75 7.75
N LEU A 114 -21.43 10.67 8.15
CA LEU A 114 -20.98 10.71 9.53
C LEU A 114 -20.66 12.15 9.95
N ASP A 115 -21.06 12.54 11.15
CA ASP A 115 -20.62 13.77 11.80
C ASP A 115 -19.28 13.53 12.53
N LEU A 116 -18.24 13.26 11.74
CA LEU A 116 -16.91 12.97 12.24
C LEU A 116 -15.89 13.81 11.47
N LYS A 117 -14.98 14.48 12.19
CA LYS A 117 -13.88 15.25 11.59
C LYS A 117 -12.61 14.41 11.52
N ALA A 118 -12.01 14.37 10.33
CA ALA A 118 -10.69 13.80 10.15
C ALA A 118 -9.63 14.72 10.79
N LEU A 119 -8.80 14.14 11.65
CA LEU A 119 -7.66 14.84 12.24
C LEU A 119 -6.61 15.21 11.17
N PRO A 120 -5.67 16.13 11.46
CA PRO A 120 -4.52 16.35 10.60
C PRO A 120 -3.76 15.03 10.32
N VAL A 121 -3.27 14.87 9.09
CA VAL A 121 -2.58 13.64 8.68
C VAL A 121 -1.25 13.51 9.43
N LEU A 122 -0.95 12.32 9.95
CA LEU A 122 0.38 11.99 10.45
C LEU A 122 1.33 11.79 9.26
N GLY A 123 2.07 12.84 8.90
CA GLY A 123 3.01 12.85 7.80
C GLY A 123 4.32 12.11 8.10
N ALA A 124 5.06 11.77 7.04
CA ALA A 124 6.42 11.26 7.13
C ALA A 124 7.39 12.41 7.43
N ALA A 125 8.39 12.17 8.28
CA ALA A 125 9.48 13.13 8.49
C ALA A 125 10.32 13.26 7.21
N GLU A 126 10.59 12.11 6.55
CA GLU A 126 11.26 12.03 5.25
C GLU A 126 10.30 11.41 4.22
N PRO A 127 9.73 12.22 3.30
CA PRO A 127 8.76 11.71 2.32
C PRO A 127 9.41 11.00 1.14
N TRP A 128 10.72 10.94 1.09
CA TRP A 128 11.53 10.25 0.09
C TRP A 128 12.22 9.02 0.68
N SER A 129 12.71 8.12 -0.18
CA SER A 129 13.50 6.93 0.23
C SER A 129 12.87 6.10 1.35
N TYR A 130 11.54 6.13 1.47
CA TYR A 130 10.84 5.43 2.55
C TYR A 130 10.58 3.95 2.22
N ARG A 131 10.47 3.61 0.93
CA ARG A 131 9.98 2.31 0.48
C ARG A 131 11.03 1.23 0.64
N ASN A 132 10.83 0.35 1.62
CA ASN A 132 11.77 -0.73 1.97
C ASN A 132 11.67 -1.94 1.04
N LYS A 133 10.59 -2.08 0.27
CA LYS A 133 10.41 -3.11 -0.76
C LYS A 133 10.10 -2.46 -2.10
N MET A 134 10.85 -2.83 -3.13
CA MET A 134 10.59 -2.37 -4.50
C MET A 134 10.66 -3.54 -5.48
N GLN A 135 9.82 -3.48 -6.51
CA GLN A 135 9.78 -4.45 -7.60
C GLN A 135 9.94 -3.67 -8.90
N PHE A 136 10.98 -4.01 -9.65
CA PHE A 136 11.30 -3.41 -10.94
C PHE A 136 11.07 -4.43 -12.05
N PRO A 137 10.07 -4.27 -12.93
CA PRO A 137 9.94 -5.06 -14.14
C PRO A 137 11.14 -4.85 -15.06
N ALA A 138 11.53 -5.91 -15.78
CA ALA A 138 12.51 -5.87 -16.85
C ALA A 138 11.82 -6.21 -18.18
N ALA A 139 12.06 -5.40 -19.20
CA ALA A 139 11.53 -5.61 -20.54
C ALA A 139 12.59 -5.25 -21.59
N ALA A 140 12.41 -5.69 -22.83
CA ALA A 140 13.16 -5.18 -23.98
C ALA A 140 12.19 -4.51 -24.94
N ASP A 141 12.62 -3.43 -25.58
CA ASP A 141 11.87 -2.79 -26.66
C ASP A 141 11.99 -3.56 -27.98
N ALA A 142 11.42 -3.01 -29.07
CA ALA A 142 11.43 -3.63 -30.39
C ALA A 142 12.85 -3.74 -30.98
N GLU A 143 13.74 -2.86 -30.58
CA GLU A 143 15.17 -2.81 -30.96
C GLU A 143 16.04 -3.72 -30.09
N GLY A 144 15.45 -4.34 -29.03
CA GLY A 144 16.16 -5.23 -28.09
C GLY A 144 16.88 -4.49 -26.98
N VAL A 145 16.64 -3.20 -26.79
CA VAL A 145 17.24 -2.42 -25.69
C VAL A 145 16.57 -2.79 -24.38
N LEU A 146 17.38 -3.08 -23.36
CA LEU A 146 16.92 -3.45 -22.03
C LEU A 146 16.41 -2.22 -21.25
N HIS A 147 15.17 -2.28 -20.80
CA HIS A 147 14.53 -1.34 -19.88
C HIS A 147 14.26 -2.00 -18.54
N ILE A 148 14.63 -1.34 -17.44
CA ILE A 148 14.33 -1.76 -16.08
C ILE A 148 13.84 -0.55 -15.30
N GLY A 149 12.67 -0.64 -14.66
CA GLY A 149 12.13 0.52 -13.95
C GLY A 149 10.75 0.25 -13.34
N CYS A 150 9.79 1.10 -13.66
CA CYS A 150 8.42 0.97 -13.18
C CYS A 150 7.46 0.93 -14.37
N TYR A 151 6.24 0.43 -14.15
CA TYR A 151 5.21 0.49 -15.18
C TYR A 151 4.68 1.91 -15.39
N ALA A 152 4.43 2.28 -16.62
CA ALA A 152 3.66 3.47 -16.97
C ALA A 152 2.21 3.34 -16.49
N THR A 153 1.55 4.46 -16.25
CA THR A 153 0.18 4.50 -15.71
C THR A 153 -0.78 3.63 -16.51
N ALA A 154 -1.44 2.67 -15.83
CA ALA A 154 -2.45 1.77 -16.38
C ALA A 154 -1.96 0.91 -17.58
N THR A 155 -0.66 0.66 -17.69
CA THR A 155 -0.07 -0.18 -18.74
C THR A 155 0.96 -1.16 -18.14
N HIS A 156 1.47 -2.08 -18.98
CA HIS A 156 2.63 -2.93 -18.69
C HIS A 156 3.90 -2.44 -19.41
N SER A 157 3.87 -1.24 -20.01
CA SER A 157 5.07 -0.63 -20.57
C SER A 157 6.03 -0.22 -19.46
N VAL A 158 7.28 -0.64 -19.56
CA VAL A 158 8.30 -0.32 -18.58
C VAL A 158 8.90 1.05 -18.90
N VAL A 159 8.77 1.97 -17.95
CA VAL A 159 9.48 3.26 -17.97
C VAL A 159 10.86 3.02 -17.39
N ASP A 160 11.88 3.16 -18.21
CA ASP A 160 13.27 2.97 -17.80
C ASP A 160 13.69 4.04 -16.79
N THR A 161 14.40 3.64 -15.76
CA THR A 161 14.93 4.59 -14.76
C THR A 161 16.19 4.08 -14.10
N ASP A 162 17.09 4.98 -13.79
CA ASP A 162 18.32 4.67 -13.05
C ASP A 162 18.08 4.57 -11.54
N ALA A 163 17.06 5.21 -11.03
CA ALA A 163 16.70 5.16 -9.62
C ALA A 163 15.23 5.53 -9.39
N CYS A 164 14.62 4.90 -8.38
CA CYS A 164 13.32 5.29 -7.85
C CYS A 164 13.52 6.10 -6.56
N MET A 165 13.12 7.39 -6.57
CA MET A 165 13.38 8.32 -5.48
C MET A 165 12.64 7.99 -4.17
N ILE A 166 11.50 7.30 -4.24
CA ILE A 166 10.77 6.86 -3.04
C ILE A 166 11.31 5.53 -2.47
N SER A 167 12.20 4.84 -3.21
CA SER A 167 12.79 3.56 -2.78
C SER A 167 14.04 3.77 -1.95
N LYS A 168 14.31 2.88 -0.97
CA LYS A 168 15.60 2.81 -0.28
C LYS A 168 16.73 2.60 -1.31
N GLU A 169 17.88 3.24 -1.09
CA GLU A 169 19.00 3.24 -2.04
C GLU A 169 19.53 1.82 -2.33
N ALA A 170 19.52 0.92 -1.36
CA ALA A 170 19.91 -0.47 -1.58
C ALA A 170 19.08 -1.18 -2.66
N ASN A 171 17.78 -0.87 -2.78
CA ASN A 171 16.93 -1.41 -3.86
C ASN A 171 17.37 -0.85 -5.24
N ASN A 172 17.73 0.43 -5.31
CA ASN A 172 18.28 1.04 -6.52
C ASN A 172 19.62 0.41 -6.89
N ALA A 173 20.49 0.15 -5.90
CA ALA A 173 21.78 -0.52 -6.10
C ALA A 173 21.59 -1.96 -6.63
N ILE A 174 20.61 -2.71 -6.12
CA ILE A 174 20.24 -4.04 -6.65
C ILE A 174 19.84 -3.92 -8.12
N MET A 175 18.93 -3.00 -8.44
CA MET A 175 18.44 -2.79 -9.82
C MET A 175 19.61 -2.47 -10.77
N LYS A 176 20.47 -1.51 -10.42
CA LYS A 176 21.64 -1.12 -11.22
C LYS A 176 22.60 -2.29 -11.43
N THR A 177 22.89 -3.05 -10.38
CA THR A 177 23.80 -4.20 -10.44
C THR A 177 23.27 -5.29 -11.37
N VAL A 178 21.97 -5.61 -11.25
CA VAL A 178 21.34 -6.62 -12.11
C VAL A 178 21.26 -6.13 -13.55
N ARG A 179 20.95 -4.85 -13.80
CA ARG A 179 20.98 -4.24 -15.13
C ARG A 179 22.34 -4.42 -15.79
N THR A 180 23.40 -4.03 -15.08
CA THR A 180 24.78 -4.15 -15.60
C THR A 180 25.15 -5.60 -15.89
N TRP A 181 24.76 -6.54 -15.01
CA TRP A 181 24.97 -7.97 -15.23
C TRP A 181 24.19 -8.48 -16.45
N MET A 182 22.92 -8.11 -16.62
CA MET A 182 22.10 -8.51 -17.77
C MET A 182 22.71 -8.00 -19.08
N GLN A 183 23.13 -6.74 -19.12
CA GLN A 183 23.76 -6.14 -20.30
C GLN A 183 25.12 -6.81 -20.64
N HIS A 184 25.96 -7.03 -19.62
CA HIS A 184 27.31 -7.59 -19.82
C HIS A 184 27.29 -9.03 -20.35
N TYR A 185 26.32 -9.84 -19.90
CA TYR A 185 26.20 -11.26 -20.26
C TYR A 185 25.07 -11.55 -21.25
N ASN A 186 24.47 -10.53 -21.84
CA ASN A 186 23.33 -10.66 -22.78
C ASN A 186 22.18 -11.52 -22.20
N ILE A 187 21.86 -11.31 -20.92
CA ILE A 187 20.74 -12.01 -20.27
C ILE A 187 19.43 -11.34 -20.70
N SER A 188 18.54 -12.15 -21.29
CA SER A 188 17.28 -11.64 -21.83
C SER A 188 16.28 -11.23 -20.75
N ALA A 189 15.61 -10.10 -20.94
CA ALA A 189 14.38 -9.79 -20.24
C ALA A 189 13.23 -10.69 -20.75
N TYR A 190 12.26 -10.98 -19.87
CA TYR A 190 11.10 -11.77 -20.22
C TYR A 190 10.08 -10.92 -20.99
N ASP A 191 9.64 -11.40 -22.13
CA ASP A 191 8.57 -10.80 -22.90
C ASP A 191 7.23 -11.49 -22.59
N GLU A 192 6.30 -10.73 -22.04
CA GLU A 192 4.97 -11.22 -21.63
C GLU A 192 4.11 -11.69 -22.82
N LYS A 193 4.35 -11.16 -24.03
CA LYS A 193 3.58 -11.53 -25.23
C LYS A 193 4.03 -12.86 -25.81
N THR A 194 5.34 -13.06 -25.90
CA THR A 194 5.90 -14.29 -26.50
C THR A 194 6.19 -15.39 -25.48
N GLY A 195 6.25 -15.05 -24.20
CA GLY A 195 6.62 -15.97 -23.13
C GLY A 195 8.10 -16.34 -23.12
N LYS A 196 8.95 -15.63 -23.87
CA LYS A 196 10.38 -15.88 -23.99
C LYS A 196 11.20 -14.91 -23.13
N GLY A 197 12.46 -15.28 -22.86
CA GLY A 197 13.37 -14.49 -22.02
C GLY A 197 13.40 -15.00 -20.58
N LEU A 198 14.38 -14.54 -19.79
CA LEU A 198 14.67 -15.09 -18.47
C LEU A 198 14.22 -14.20 -17.32
N VAL A 199 14.70 -12.97 -17.23
CA VAL A 199 14.45 -12.09 -16.08
C VAL A 199 13.14 -11.34 -16.27
N ARG A 200 12.20 -11.54 -15.33
CA ARG A 200 10.90 -10.88 -15.33
C ARG A 200 10.90 -9.61 -14.49
N HIS A 201 11.35 -9.74 -13.24
CA HIS A 201 11.39 -8.65 -12.29
C HIS A 201 12.63 -8.76 -11.40
N ILE A 202 13.04 -7.65 -10.87
CA ILE A 202 14.06 -7.52 -9.85
C ILE A 202 13.38 -6.96 -8.62
N MET A 203 13.51 -7.61 -7.47
CA MET A 203 12.94 -7.10 -6.23
C MET A 203 14.04 -6.93 -5.19
N GLY A 204 14.01 -5.79 -4.49
CA GLY A 204 14.81 -5.57 -3.31
C GLY A 204 13.92 -5.49 -2.06
N ARG A 205 14.44 -5.98 -0.95
CA ARG A 205 13.90 -5.79 0.40
C ARG A 205 14.99 -5.29 1.33
N VAL A 206 14.66 -4.31 2.15
CA VAL A 206 15.59 -3.68 3.10
C VAL A 206 14.96 -3.73 4.49
N GLY A 207 15.65 -4.33 5.44
CA GLY A 207 15.37 -4.17 6.85
C GLY A 207 15.82 -2.78 7.29
N VAL A 208 14.86 -1.90 7.59
CA VAL A 208 15.15 -0.48 7.84
C VAL A 208 15.96 -0.29 9.12
N HIS A 209 15.64 -1.05 10.15
CA HIS A 209 16.31 -0.97 11.45
C HIS A 209 17.52 -1.92 11.54
N SER A 210 17.49 -3.07 10.85
CA SER A 210 18.59 -4.02 10.87
C SER A 210 19.71 -3.68 9.87
N GLY A 211 19.40 -2.96 8.81
CA GLY A 211 20.30 -2.74 7.67
C GLY A 211 20.47 -3.95 6.76
N GLU A 212 19.79 -5.08 7.02
CA GLU A 212 19.86 -6.28 6.19
C GLU A 212 19.15 -6.09 4.86
N VAL A 213 19.75 -6.56 3.76
CA VAL A 213 19.21 -6.42 2.41
C VAL A 213 19.09 -7.77 1.73
N MET A 214 17.95 -8.00 1.08
CA MET A 214 17.67 -9.16 0.24
C MET A 214 17.45 -8.73 -1.20
N ALA A 215 18.19 -9.33 -2.13
CA ALA A 215 17.92 -9.24 -3.57
C ALA A 215 17.14 -10.47 -4.04
N VAL A 216 16.05 -10.25 -4.78
CA VAL A 216 15.23 -11.33 -5.36
C VAL A 216 15.19 -11.17 -6.87
N ILE A 217 15.61 -12.22 -7.58
CA ILE A 217 15.56 -12.26 -9.04
C ILE A 217 14.38 -13.15 -9.44
N ILE A 218 13.38 -12.56 -10.07
CA ILE A 218 12.19 -13.28 -10.55
C ILE A 218 12.42 -13.69 -12.00
N THR A 219 12.41 -14.99 -12.27
CA THR A 219 12.77 -15.58 -13.55
C THR A 219 11.69 -16.48 -14.11
N SER A 220 11.64 -16.63 -15.43
CA SER A 220 10.78 -17.58 -16.13
C SER A 220 11.32 -19.03 -16.09
N GLY A 221 12.64 -19.20 -15.89
CA GLY A 221 13.36 -20.46 -15.88
C GLY A 221 14.12 -20.71 -14.58
N TYR A 222 14.62 -21.94 -14.44
CA TYR A 222 15.37 -22.37 -13.26
C TYR A 222 16.84 -21.91 -13.31
N ASP A 223 17.46 -21.99 -14.49
CA ASP A 223 18.88 -21.71 -14.64
C ASP A 223 19.11 -20.21 -14.86
N ILE A 224 20.08 -19.68 -14.13
CA ILE A 224 20.57 -18.31 -14.25
C ILE A 224 22.03 -18.40 -14.75
N PRO A 225 22.29 -18.06 -16.02
CA PRO A 225 23.66 -18.03 -16.53
C PRO A 225 24.51 -17.05 -15.72
N HIS A 226 25.78 -17.36 -15.54
CA HIS A 226 26.75 -16.52 -14.80
C HIS A 226 26.29 -16.12 -13.39
N ARG A 227 25.46 -16.95 -12.73
CA ARG A 227 24.89 -16.73 -11.39
C ARG A 227 25.96 -16.38 -10.35
N GLY A 228 27.11 -17.06 -10.37
CA GLY A 228 28.19 -16.78 -9.42
C GLY A 228 28.69 -15.34 -9.51
N VAL A 229 28.84 -14.83 -10.73
CA VAL A 229 29.26 -13.43 -10.95
C VAL A 229 28.20 -12.44 -10.47
N LEU A 230 26.92 -12.72 -10.75
CA LEU A 230 25.82 -11.88 -10.24
C LEU A 230 25.86 -11.76 -8.71
N ILE A 231 26.03 -12.89 -8.01
CA ILE A 231 26.11 -12.91 -6.54
C ILE A 231 27.30 -12.08 -6.05
N GLU A 232 28.49 -12.26 -6.64
CA GLU A 232 29.68 -11.49 -6.24
C GLU A 232 29.52 -9.99 -6.51
N TRP A 233 28.89 -9.61 -7.62
CA TRP A 233 28.60 -8.19 -7.88
C TRP A 233 27.59 -7.61 -6.91
N LEU A 234 26.51 -8.34 -6.60
CA LEU A 234 25.52 -7.90 -5.60
C LEU A 234 26.18 -7.74 -4.22
N LYS A 235 27.03 -8.67 -3.78
CA LYS A 235 27.80 -8.55 -2.53
C LYS A 235 28.71 -7.33 -2.49
N ARG A 236 29.31 -6.99 -3.64
CA ARG A 236 30.25 -5.88 -3.76
C ARG A 236 29.57 -4.52 -3.82
N TYR A 237 28.44 -4.42 -4.53
CA TYR A 237 27.83 -3.12 -4.88
C TYR A 237 26.54 -2.80 -4.12
N VAL A 238 25.99 -3.74 -3.35
CA VAL A 238 24.79 -3.53 -2.56
C VAL A 238 25.15 -3.55 -1.07
N PRO A 239 25.22 -2.37 -0.42
CA PRO A 239 25.48 -2.30 1.02
C PRO A 239 24.43 -3.06 1.83
N GLY A 240 24.87 -3.81 2.83
CA GLY A 240 23.98 -4.57 3.71
C GLY A 240 23.39 -5.85 3.10
N LEU A 241 23.82 -6.27 1.90
CA LEU A 241 23.31 -7.49 1.28
C LEU A 241 23.71 -8.73 2.08
N VAL A 242 22.70 -9.42 2.60
CA VAL A 242 22.87 -10.70 3.33
C VAL A 242 22.22 -11.87 2.59
N SER A 243 21.30 -11.63 1.67
CA SER A 243 20.52 -12.68 0.99
C SER A 243 20.34 -12.39 -0.50
N VAL A 244 20.52 -13.43 -1.32
CA VAL A 244 20.12 -13.43 -2.74
C VAL A 244 19.21 -14.64 -2.98
N VAL A 245 18.03 -14.37 -3.51
CA VAL A 245 16.96 -15.35 -3.70
C VAL A 245 16.51 -15.35 -5.16
N GLN A 246 16.25 -16.51 -5.72
CA GLN A 246 15.53 -16.65 -6.99
C GLN A 246 14.09 -17.06 -6.74
N ASN A 247 13.15 -16.34 -7.34
CA ASN A 247 11.78 -16.81 -7.46
C ASN A 247 11.48 -17.19 -8.91
N ILE A 248 10.86 -18.36 -9.12
CA ILE A 248 10.61 -18.91 -10.45
C ILE A 248 9.13 -18.79 -10.77
N ASN A 249 8.81 -17.94 -11.76
CA ASN A 249 7.45 -17.75 -12.26
C ASN A 249 7.38 -18.10 -13.76
N LYS A 250 6.93 -19.31 -14.06
CA LYS A 250 6.76 -19.82 -15.44
C LYS A 250 5.40 -19.45 -16.06
N LYS A 251 4.46 -18.92 -15.25
CA LYS A 251 3.10 -18.66 -15.70
C LYS A 251 3.01 -17.32 -16.45
N GLN A 252 2.26 -17.29 -17.53
CA GLN A 252 1.87 -16.04 -18.22
C GLN A 252 0.68 -15.42 -17.46
N THR A 253 0.96 -14.72 -16.37
CA THR A 253 -0.03 -14.08 -15.51
C THR A 253 0.52 -12.75 -15.00
N ASN A 254 -0.35 -11.86 -14.54
CA ASN A 254 0.01 -10.59 -13.90
C ASN A 254 0.60 -10.77 -12.49
N VAL A 255 0.64 -12.00 -11.97
CA VAL A 255 1.24 -12.30 -10.68
C VAL A 255 2.76 -12.27 -10.82
N VAL A 256 3.43 -11.39 -10.08
CA VAL A 256 4.87 -11.18 -10.17
C VAL A 256 5.64 -12.42 -9.70
N MET A 257 5.29 -12.97 -8.53
CA MET A 257 6.01 -14.08 -7.91
C MET A 257 5.35 -15.44 -8.19
N GLY A 258 6.15 -16.40 -8.58
CA GLY A 258 5.73 -17.80 -8.69
C GLY A 258 5.77 -18.52 -7.34
N SER A 259 5.30 -19.76 -7.31
CA SER A 259 5.23 -20.59 -6.10
C SER A 259 6.59 -21.19 -5.66
N LYS A 260 7.60 -21.20 -6.53
CA LYS A 260 8.91 -21.80 -6.24
C LYS A 260 9.94 -20.70 -5.94
N THR A 261 10.55 -20.81 -4.77
CA THR A 261 11.65 -19.93 -4.35
C THR A 261 12.85 -20.78 -3.96
N ARG A 262 14.06 -20.33 -4.28
CA ARG A 262 15.30 -20.94 -3.82
C ARG A 262 16.31 -19.89 -3.39
N VAL A 263 17.06 -20.18 -2.36
CA VAL A 263 18.17 -19.35 -1.91
C VAL A 263 19.36 -19.58 -2.84
N LEU A 264 19.97 -18.50 -3.30
CA LEU A 264 21.20 -18.51 -4.08
C LEU A 264 22.43 -18.18 -3.23
N TYR A 265 22.23 -17.32 -2.22
CA TYR A 265 23.26 -16.91 -1.25
C TYR A 265 22.59 -16.44 0.06
N GLY A 266 23.22 -16.75 1.20
CA GLY A 266 22.78 -16.31 2.52
C GLY A 266 21.51 -16.96 3.04
N PRO A 267 20.82 -16.34 4.00
CA PRO A 267 19.58 -16.86 4.59
C PRO A 267 18.36 -16.69 3.67
N GLU A 268 17.29 -17.45 3.93
CA GLU A 268 16.01 -17.38 3.22
C GLU A 268 15.22 -16.09 3.52
N SER A 269 15.47 -15.47 4.66
CA SER A 269 14.80 -14.26 5.13
C SER A 269 15.81 -13.25 5.65
N ILE A 270 15.44 -11.98 5.61
CA ILE A 270 16.12 -10.88 6.33
C ILE A 270 15.37 -10.58 7.61
N LYS A 271 16.07 -9.96 8.57
CA LYS A 271 15.47 -9.45 9.80
C LYS A 271 15.12 -7.99 9.66
N ASP A 272 14.03 -7.57 10.30
CA ASP A 272 13.75 -6.17 10.59
C ASP A 272 12.95 -6.05 11.89
N SER A 273 12.78 -4.85 12.40
CA SER A 273 12.00 -4.60 13.60
C SER A 273 10.92 -3.55 13.37
N LEU A 274 9.86 -3.61 14.19
CA LEU A 274 8.85 -2.57 14.34
C LEU A 274 8.64 -2.35 15.84
N GLY A 275 9.02 -1.17 16.33
CA GLY A 275 9.13 -0.94 17.77
C GLY A 275 10.06 -1.96 18.41
N SER A 276 9.58 -2.67 19.44
CA SER A 276 10.33 -3.72 20.15
C SER A 276 10.20 -5.12 19.55
N LEU A 277 9.48 -5.28 18.45
CA LEU A 277 9.22 -6.57 17.82
C LEU A 277 10.20 -6.83 16.67
N SER A 278 10.68 -8.07 16.58
CA SER A 278 11.55 -8.56 15.50
C SER A 278 10.79 -9.46 14.54
N PHE A 279 11.06 -9.32 13.25
CA PHE A 279 10.38 -10.07 12.19
C PHE A 279 11.37 -10.66 11.22
N HIS A 280 11.11 -11.90 10.79
CA HIS A 280 11.78 -12.52 9.67
C HIS A 280 10.97 -12.32 8.38
N ILE A 281 11.59 -11.67 7.40
CA ILE A 281 10.93 -11.23 6.18
C ILE A 281 11.50 -12.04 5.01
N SER A 282 10.75 -13.03 4.55
CA SER A 282 11.10 -13.80 3.36
C SER A 282 10.76 -13.03 2.08
N ALA A 283 11.19 -13.54 0.92
CA ALA A 283 10.90 -12.91 -0.37
C ALA A 283 9.39 -12.71 -0.61
N GLN A 284 8.54 -13.63 -0.15
CA GLN A 284 7.08 -13.61 -0.38
C GLN A 284 6.28 -13.01 0.78
N ALA A 285 6.88 -12.81 1.96
CA ALA A 285 6.16 -12.32 3.14
C ALA A 285 5.56 -10.93 2.89
N PHE A 286 4.36 -10.70 3.40
CA PHE A 286 3.84 -9.35 3.54
C PHE A 286 4.57 -8.65 4.70
N PHE A 287 4.99 -7.44 4.48
CA PHE A 287 5.50 -6.52 5.48
C PHE A 287 5.28 -5.10 4.99
N GLN A 288 4.93 -4.17 5.85
CA GLN A 288 4.64 -2.78 5.49
C GLN A 288 5.85 -2.14 4.81
N VAL A 289 5.60 -1.47 3.68
CA VAL A 289 6.70 -0.95 2.84
C VAL A 289 7.32 0.35 3.35
N ASN A 290 6.73 0.97 4.36
CA ASN A 290 7.20 2.16 5.07
C ASN A 290 7.19 1.86 6.56
N SER A 291 8.32 1.38 7.10
CA SER A 291 8.43 0.93 8.49
C SER A 291 8.17 2.06 9.49
N GLU A 292 8.67 3.27 9.22
CA GLU A 292 8.51 4.42 10.12
C GLU A 292 7.04 4.87 10.24
N GLN A 293 6.33 4.92 9.11
CA GLN A 293 4.91 5.26 9.11
C GLN A 293 4.04 4.11 9.64
N ALA A 294 4.45 2.86 9.44
CA ALA A 294 3.79 1.69 10.03
C ALA A 294 3.84 1.74 11.57
N GLU A 295 4.96 2.16 12.16
CA GLU A 295 5.05 2.37 13.60
C GLU A 295 4.08 3.46 14.10
N LYS A 296 3.96 4.58 13.38
CA LYS A 296 2.97 5.63 13.71
C LYS A 296 1.54 5.10 13.62
N LEU A 297 1.24 4.33 12.57
CA LEU A 297 -0.07 3.70 12.37
C LEU A 297 -0.41 2.75 13.53
N TYR A 298 0.52 1.87 13.90
CA TYR A 298 0.32 0.87 14.96
C TYR A 298 0.29 1.51 16.35
N ASN A 299 1.11 2.53 16.60
CA ASN A 299 1.05 3.33 17.83
C ASN A 299 -0.32 4.00 17.98
N LYS A 300 -0.89 4.50 16.87
CA LYS A 300 -2.22 5.09 16.89
C LYS A 300 -3.32 4.04 17.12
N ALA A 301 -3.18 2.85 16.53
CA ALA A 301 -4.08 1.74 16.79
C ALA A 301 -4.00 1.29 18.28
N LEU A 302 -2.81 1.22 18.84
CA LEU A 302 -2.58 0.91 20.27
C LEU A 302 -3.18 1.99 21.18
N GLU A 303 -2.97 3.27 20.87
CA GLU A 303 -3.57 4.40 21.60
C GLU A 303 -5.09 4.29 21.63
N PHE A 304 -5.72 4.01 20.48
CA PHE A 304 -7.17 3.87 20.39
C PHE A 304 -7.71 2.60 21.02
N ALA A 305 -6.93 1.53 21.03
CA ALA A 305 -7.25 0.31 21.77
C ALA A 305 -7.24 0.53 23.30
N ALA A 306 -6.50 1.53 23.78
CA ALA A 306 -6.42 1.94 25.20
C ALA A 306 -6.24 0.76 26.17
N LEU A 307 -5.22 -0.08 25.90
CA LEU A 307 -4.98 -1.31 26.62
C LEU A 307 -4.26 -1.05 27.94
N SER A 308 -4.69 -1.75 29.01
CA SER A 308 -4.12 -1.67 30.39
C SER A 308 -3.43 -2.96 30.84
N GLY A 309 -3.38 -3.98 29.98
CA GLY A 309 -2.88 -5.32 30.32
C GLY A 309 -3.96 -6.29 30.82
N LYS A 310 -5.21 -5.86 30.86
CA LYS A 310 -6.34 -6.69 31.34
C LYS A 310 -7.28 -7.13 30.20
N GLU A 311 -7.19 -6.48 29.06
CA GLU A 311 -8.11 -6.63 27.96
C GLU A 311 -7.82 -7.87 27.13
N THR A 312 -8.90 -8.49 26.64
CA THR A 312 -8.88 -9.48 25.58
C THR A 312 -9.13 -8.78 24.25
N VAL A 313 -8.23 -8.95 23.30
CA VAL A 313 -8.28 -8.34 21.97
C VAL A 313 -8.52 -9.41 20.91
N VAL A 314 -9.36 -9.11 19.92
CA VAL A 314 -9.44 -9.91 18.68
C VAL A 314 -8.98 -9.04 17.52
N ASP A 315 -7.96 -9.51 16.78
CA ASP A 315 -7.42 -8.90 15.57
C ASP A 315 -7.95 -9.66 14.37
N VAL A 316 -8.87 -9.03 13.64
CA VAL A 316 -9.53 -9.61 12.47
C VAL A 316 -8.79 -9.17 11.20
N TYR A 317 -8.48 -10.12 10.33
CA TYR A 317 -7.56 -9.97 9.19
C TYR A 317 -6.10 -9.78 9.62
N CYS A 318 -5.66 -10.55 10.62
CA CYS A 318 -4.36 -10.32 11.29
C CYS A 318 -3.12 -10.54 10.39
N GLY A 319 -3.27 -11.16 9.21
CA GLY A 319 -2.17 -11.43 8.31
C GLY A 319 -1.06 -12.24 8.99
N THR A 320 0.17 -11.73 8.97
CA THR A 320 1.33 -12.34 9.65
C THR A 320 1.44 -11.97 11.13
N GLY A 321 0.38 -11.43 11.71
CA GLY A 321 0.29 -11.12 13.13
C GLY A 321 0.97 -9.82 13.58
N THR A 322 1.30 -8.92 12.66
CA THR A 322 2.08 -7.73 13.01
C THR A 322 1.35 -6.82 14.00
N ILE A 323 0.08 -6.48 13.75
CA ILE A 323 -0.75 -5.68 14.66
C ILE A 323 -1.05 -6.49 15.94
N SER A 324 -1.43 -7.78 15.79
CA SER A 324 -1.69 -8.66 16.92
C SER A 324 -0.55 -8.67 17.93
N LEU A 325 0.70 -8.83 17.46
CA LEU A 325 1.88 -8.88 18.32
C LEU A 325 2.20 -7.52 18.95
N TYR A 326 1.95 -6.43 18.20
CA TYR A 326 2.11 -5.07 18.72
C TYR A 326 1.17 -4.81 19.90
N LEU A 327 -0.08 -5.26 19.80
CA LEU A 327 -1.08 -5.16 20.86
C LEU A 327 -0.83 -6.15 22.00
N ALA A 328 -0.30 -7.35 21.73
CA ALA A 328 -0.05 -8.39 22.74
C ALA A 328 0.91 -7.94 23.84
N ARG A 329 1.79 -6.97 23.56
CA ARG A 329 2.67 -6.36 24.58
C ARG A 329 1.90 -5.60 25.67
N HIS A 330 0.65 -5.23 25.38
CA HIS A 330 -0.18 -4.37 26.23
C HIS A 330 -1.53 -4.99 26.59
N ALA A 331 -1.83 -6.19 26.10
CA ALA A 331 -3.08 -6.91 26.32
C ALA A 331 -2.88 -8.11 27.27
N LYS A 332 -3.97 -8.57 27.89
CA LYS A 332 -4.00 -9.86 28.61
C LYS A 332 -3.91 -11.03 27.63
N GLN A 333 -4.69 -10.98 26.56
CA GLN A 333 -4.78 -12.02 25.54
C GLN A 333 -5.11 -11.39 24.17
N VAL A 334 -4.51 -11.89 23.11
CA VAL A 334 -4.83 -11.50 21.73
C VAL A 334 -5.17 -12.73 20.91
N TYR A 335 -6.27 -12.68 20.16
CA TYR A 335 -6.67 -13.68 19.18
C TYR A 335 -6.58 -13.08 17.79
N GLY A 336 -5.70 -13.58 16.94
CA GLY A 336 -5.60 -13.19 15.52
C GLY A 336 -6.37 -14.16 14.63
N ILE A 337 -7.23 -13.63 13.75
CA ILE A 337 -8.01 -14.43 12.77
C ILE A 337 -7.58 -14.03 11.37
N GLU A 338 -7.21 -15.03 10.56
CA GLU A 338 -6.80 -14.84 9.17
C GLU A 338 -7.16 -16.08 8.33
N ILE A 339 -7.68 -15.87 7.13
CA ILE A 339 -8.10 -16.97 6.25
C ILE A 339 -6.93 -17.64 5.52
N VAL A 340 -5.79 -16.95 5.40
CA VAL A 340 -4.61 -17.41 4.65
C VAL A 340 -3.71 -18.24 5.55
N ALA A 341 -3.76 -19.56 5.44
CA ALA A 341 -3.01 -20.48 6.28
C ALA A 341 -1.48 -20.21 6.33
N PRO A 342 -0.75 -19.93 5.24
CA PRO A 342 0.66 -19.53 5.32
C PRO A 342 0.92 -18.25 6.13
N ALA A 343 -0.01 -17.32 6.17
CA ALA A 343 0.12 -16.12 6.99
C ALA A 343 0.01 -16.46 8.49
N ILE A 344 -0.92 -17.34 8.86
CA ILE A 344 -1.06 -17.85 10.24
C ILE A 344 0.20 -18.58 10.71
N GLU A 345 0.80 -19.42 9.86
CA GLU A 345 2.06 -20.10 10.20
C GLU A 345 3.20 -19.08 10.48
N ASN A 346 3.25 -18.02 9.70
CA ASN A 346 4.19 -16.93 9.94
C ASN A 346 3.86 -16.16 11.22
N ALA A 347 2.58 -15.92 11.51
CA ALA A 347 2.15 -15.22 12.72
C ALA A 347 2.54 -16.00 13.98
N LYS A 348 2.37 -17.32 13.98
CA LYS A 348 2.80 -18.21 15.10
C LYS A 348 4.31 -18.16 15.31
N LYS A 349 5.11 -18.26 14.25
CA LYS A 349 6.58 -18.12 14.33
C LYS A 349 6.98 -16.76 14.87
N ASN A 350 6.36 -15.68 14.37
CA ASN A 350 6.62 -14.33 14.86
C ASN A 350 6.28 -14.20 16.35
N ALA A 351 5.20 -14.85 16.83
CA ALA A 351 4.83 -14.86 18.26
C ALA A 351 5.89 -15.57 19.12
N GLU A 352 6.35 -16.75 18.69
CA GLU A 352 7.40 -17.52 19.38
C GLU A 352 8.69 -16.72 19.47
N GLU A 353 9.17 -16.13 18.37
CA GLU A 353 10.39 -15.32 18.32
C GLU A 353 10.32 -14.09 19.21
N ASN A 354 9.15 -13.46 19.28
CA ASN A 354 8.91 -12.28 20.10
C ASN A 354 8.49 -12.61 21.54
N LYS A 355 8.40 -13.89 21.91
CA LYS A 355 7.99 -14.35 23.24
C LYS A 355 6.60 -13.83 23.65
N CYS A 356 5.69 -13.71 22.68
CA CYS A 356 4.31 -13.28 22.88
C CYS A 356 3.43 -14.52 23.13
N ALA A 357 3.57 -15.15 24.30
CA ALA A 357 2.81 -16.35 24.67
C ALA A 357 1.30 -16.10 24.84
N ASN A 358 0.90 -14.83 24.93
CA ASN A 358 -0.50 -14.38 25.03
C ASN A 358 -1.11 -14.01 23.67
N ALA A 359 -0.52 -14.44 22.54
CA ALA A 359 -1.06 -14.27 21.22
C ALA A 359 -1.39 -15.64 20.59
N GLU A 360 -2.64 -15.87 20.27
CA GLU A 360 -3.13 -17.08 19.61
C GLU A 360 -3.63 -16.77 18.19
N PHE A 361 -3.35 -17.66 17.24
CA PHE A 361 -3.69 -17.43 15.83
C PHE A 361 -4.57 -18.54 15.27
N ILE A 362 -5.70 -18.15 14.66
CA ILE A 362 -6.77 -18.99 14.15
C ILE A 362 -6.84 -18.84 12.63
N CYS A 363 -6.74 -19.96 11.93
CA CYS A 363 -6.90 -19.99 10.48
C CYS A 363 -8.38 -20.21 10.12
N GLY A 364 -9.04 -19.21 9.55
CA GLY A 364 -10.44 -19.33 9.14
C GLY A 364 -11.08 -18.01 8.73
N ASP A 365 -12.31 -18.12 8.23
CA ASP A 365 -13.15 -16.95 7.91
C ASP A 365 -13.58 -16.24 9.21
N ALA A 366 -13.29 -14.96 9.31
CA ALA A 366 -13.62 -14.17 10.50
C ALA A 366 -15.11 -14.18 10.86
N ALA A 367 -16.01 -14.21 9.87
CA ALA A 367 -17.44 -14.30 10.11
C ALA A 367 -17.89 -15.64 10.74
N VAL A 368 -17.05 -16.65 10.66
CA VAL A 368 -17.29 -17.99 11.24
C VAL A 368 -16.53 -18.12 12.58
N GLU A 369 -15.26 -17.72 12.61
CA GLU A 369 -14.39 -17.97 13.76
C GLU A 369 -14.69 -17.02 14.92
N LEU A 370 -15.10 -15.78 14.68
CA LEU A 370 -15.46 -14.84 15.74
C LEU A 370 -16.67 -15.32 16.57
N PRO A 371 -17.81 -15.75 15.99
CA PRO A 371 -18.88 -16.39 16.75
C PRO A 371 -18.46 -17.65 17.50
N LYS A 372 -17.54 -18.47 16.95
CA LYS A 372 -17.03 -19.66 17.64
C LYS A 372 -16.22 -19.30 18.89
N LEU A 373 -15.38 -18.26 18.83
CA LEU A 373 -14.66 -17.74 19.99
C LEU A 373 -15.62 -17.35 21.10
N LEU A 374 -16.72 -16.65 20.74
CA LEU A 374 -17.78 -16.29 21.71
C LEU A 374 -18.44 -17.50 22.33
N ALA A 375 -18.81 -18.50 21.52
CA ALA A 375 -19.40 -19.75 21.99
C ALA A 375 -18.44 -20.50 22.93
N GLY A 376 -17.13 -20.38 22.69
CA GLY A 376 -16.05 -20.88 23.55
C GLY A 376 -15.85 -20.09 24.84
N GLY A 377 -16.63 -19.02 25.09
CA GLY A 377 -16.56 -18.21 26.31
C GLY A 377 -15.61 -17.00 26.23
N VAL A 378 -14.94 -16.76 25.08
CA VAL A 378 -14.12 -15.55 24.88
C VAL A 378 -15.03 -14.33 24.81
N ARG A 379 -14.66 -13.28 25.53
CA ARG A 379 -15.36 -11.99 25.51
C ARG A 379 -14.33 -10.91 25.23
N PRO A 380 -14.21 -10.45 23.95
CA PRO A 380 -13.25 -9.41 23.60
C PRO A 380 -13.73 -8.06 24.12
N ASP A 381 -12.81 -7.35 24.77
CA ASP A 381 -13.00 -5.96 25.17
C ASP A 381 -12.74 -5.02 23.98
N VAL A 382 -11.83 -5.40 23.11
CA VAL A 382 -11.42 -4.64 21.92
C VAL A 382 -11.38 -5.56 20.70
N VAL A 383 -11.94 -5.07 19.59
CA VAL A 383 -11.75 -5.70 18.27
C VAL A 383 -10.97 -4.74 17.38
N VAL A 384 -9.92 -5.24 16.75
CA VAL A 384 -9.12 -4.51 15.75
C VAL A 384 -9.38 -5.13 14.38
N VAL A 385 -9.52 -4.32 13.35
CA VAL A 385 -9.68 -4.78 11.97
C VAL A 385 -8.75 -4.02 11.04
N ASP A 386 -8.08 -4.73 10.14
CA ASP A 386 -7.27 -4.17 9.03
C ASP A 386 -7.64 -4.89 7.72
N PRO A 387 -8.84 -4.65 7.17
CA PRO A 387 -9.35 -5.37 6.02
C PRO A 387 -8.67 -4.94 4.71
N PRO A 388 -8.83 -5.74 3.63
CA PRO A 388 -8.38 -5.36 2.30
C PRO A 388 -9.10 -4.11 1.78
N ARG A 389 -8.67 -3.56 0.64
CA ARG A 389 -9.23 -2.33 0.02
C ARG A 389 -10.75 -2.33 -0.17
N ALA A 390 -11.38 -3.49 -0.26
CA ALA A 390 -12.83 -3.62 -0.36
C ALA A 390 -13.57 -3.30 0.96
N GLY A 391 -12.86 -3.21 2.07
CA GLY A 391 -13.41 -3.10 3.42
C GLY A 391 -13.80 -4.45 4.01
N CYS A 392 -14.48 -4.43 5.15
CA CYS A 392 -15.01 -5.62 5.78
C CYS A 392 -16.26 -6.15 5.02
N GLU A 393 -16.42 -7.46 5.01
CA GLU A 393 -17.70 -8.05 4.62
C GLU A 393 -18.79 -7.74 5.67
N GLN A 394 -19.99 -7.47 5.23
CA GLN A 394 -21.09 -7.12 6.15
C GLN A 394 -21.34 -8.18 7.23
N LYS A 395 -21.16 -9.49 6.90
CA LYS A 395 -21.28 -10.57 7.88
C LYS A 395 -20.23 -10.49 9.00
N VAL A 396 -19.03 -9.97 8.69
CA VAL A 396 -17.97 -9.76 9.71
C VAL A 396 -18.31 -8.57 10.59
N LEU A 397 -18.76 -7.45 10.00
CA LEU A 397 -19.22 -6.29 10.76
C LEU A 397 -20.40 -6.63 11.67
N ALA A 398 -21.36 -7.41 11.17
CA ALA A 398 -22.50 -7.89 11.98
C ALA A 398 -22.02 -8.78 13.14
N ALA A 399 -21.08 -9.69 12.89
CA ALA A 399 -20.50 -10.52 13.95
C ALA A 399 -19.77 -9.68 15.00
N ILE A 400 -19.02 -8.64 14.60
CA ILE A 400 -18.37 -7.71 15.52
C ILE A 400 -19.44 -6.98 16.39
N ALA A 401 -20.51 -6.50 15.75
CA ALA A 401 -21.59 -5.82 16.47
C ALA A 401 -22.31 -6.76 17.48
N GLU A 402 -22.47 -8.04 17.13
CA GLU A 402 -23.07 -9.06 18.01
C GLU A 402 -22.16 -9.40 19.20
N VAL A 403 -20.84 -9.39 19.02
CA VAL A 403 -19.83 -9.58 20.08
C VAL A 403 -19.90 -8.47 21.12
N GLN A 404 -20.30 -7.29 20.72
CA GLN A 404 -20.44 -6.09 21.57
C GLN A 404 -19.13 -5.70 22.31
N PRO A 405 -17.95 -5.62 21.64
CA PRO A 405 -16.76 -5.10 22.30
C PRO A 405 -16.98 -3.65 22.74
N GLU A 406 -16.26 -3.21 23.78
CA GLU A 406 -16.32 -1.81 24.21
C GLU A 406 -15.78 -0.86 23.13
N ARG A 407 -14.73 -1.31 22.45
CA ARG A 407 -14.01 -0.53 21.42
C ARG A 407 -13.77 -1.36 20.17
N VAL A 408 -13.92 -0.69 19.02
CA VAL A 408 -13.47 -1.23 17.73
C VAL A 408 -12.45 -0.25 17.15
N VAL A 409 -11.26 -0.75 16.83
CA VAL A 409 -10.21 0.01 16.13
C VAL A 409 -10.19 -0.44 14.68
N TYR A 410 -10.55 0.47 13.77
CA TYR A 410 -10.60 0.19 12.34
C TYR A 410 -9.41 0.83 11.64
N VAL A 411 -8.50 0.03 11.10
CA VAL A 411 -7.40 0.45 10.21
C VAL A 411 -7.88 0.27 8.77
N SER A 412 -7.66 1.25 7.90
CA SER A 412 -8.11 1.17 6.51
C SER A 412 -7.18 1.87 5.54
N CYS A 413 -6.92 1.22 4.42
CA CYS A 413 -6.20 1.79 3.27
C CYS A 413 -7.13 2.42 2.21
N ASN A 414 -8.44 2.49 2.47
CA ASN A 414 -9.42 3.05 1.52
C ASN A 414 -10.51 3.84 2.26
N PRO A 415 -10.49 5.18 2.19
CA PRO A 415 -11.47 6.03 2.87
C PRO A 415 -12.94 5.74 2.50
N ALA A 416 -13.21 5.33 1.25
CA ALA A 416 -14.58 5.08 0.82
C ALA A 416 -15.18 3.82 1.46
N SER A 417 -14.42 2.71 1.52
CA SER A 417 -14.86 1.50 2.21
C SER A 417 -14.91 1.72 3.72
N LEU A 418 -13.96 2.45 4.29
CA LEU A 418 -13.98 2.85 5.70
C LEU A 418 -15.30 3.56 6.04
N ALA A 419 -15.63 4.63 5.32
CA ALA A 419 -16.84 5.42 5.59
C ALA A 419 -18.12 4.60 5.50
N ARG A 420 -18.22 3.69 4.51
CA ARG A 420 -19.34 2.75 4.37
C ARG A 420 -19.44 1.83 5.60
N ASP A 421 -18.33 1.26 6.02
CA ASP A 421 -18.30 0.28 7.11
C ASP A 421 -18.57 0.94 8.47
N LEU A 422 -18.04 2.16 8.70
CA LEU A 422 -18.36 2.95 9.88
C LEU A 422 -19.85 3.28 9.96
N ALA A 423 -20.49 3.69 8.84
CA ALA A 423 -21.92 3.94 8.78
C ALA A 423 -22.76 2.70 9.13
N PHE A 424 -22.30 1.50 8.68
CA PHE A 424 -22.93 0.24 9.09
C PHE A 424 -22.80 0.03 10.60
N MET A 425 -21.64 0.23 11.18
CA MET A 425 -21.42 0.06 12.63
C MET A 425 -22.23 1.04 13.46
N GLU A 426 -22.42 2.30 13.00
CA GLU A 426 -23.28 3.27 13.69
C GLU A 426 -24.74 2.82 13.73
N GLN A 427 -25.24 2.17 12.68
CA GLN A 427 -26.58 1.59 12.65
C GLN A 427 -26.73 0.37 13.61
N HIS A 428 -25.60 -0.17 14.09
CA HIS A 428 -25.56 -1.33 14.97
C HIS A 428 -25.05 -1.01 16.39
N GLY A 429 -25.23 0.25 16.85
CA GLY A 429 -24.99 0.64 18.23
C GLY A 429 -23.55 1.04 18.56
N TYR A 430 -22.77 1.43 17.55
CA TYR A 430 -21.46 2.02 17.72
C TYR A 430 -21.46 3.48 17.27
N LYS A 431 -20.51 4.25 17.79
CA LYS A 431 -20.26 5.62 17.34
C LYS A 431 -18.79 5.77 16.98
N ALA A 432 -18.53 6.30 15.80
CA ALA A 432 -17.19 6.68 15.41
C ALA A 432 -16.78 7.97 16.13
N ILE A 433 -15.69 7.92 16.91
CA ILE A 433 -15.27 8.99 17.83
C ILE A 433 -14.17 9.84 17.23
N VAL A 434 -13.22 9.24 16.54
CA VAL A 434 -12.05 9.90 15.99
C VAL A 434 -11.54 9.17 14.76
N ALA A 435 -11.13 9.89 13.73
CA ALA A 435 -10.49 9.38 12.54
C ALA A 435 -9.11 10.04 12.37
N GLN A 436 -8.05 9.25 12.41
CA GLN A 436 -6.67 9.68 12.28
C GLN A 436 -6.08 9.19 10.96
N PRO A 437 -5.97 10.05 9.94
CA PRO A 437 -5.25 9.70 8.72
C PRO A 437 -3.74 9.61 8.95
N VAL A 438 -3.10 8.69 8.22
CA VAL A 438 -1.64 8.47 8.24
C VAL A 438 -1.13 8.40 6.80
N ASP A 439 -0.07 9.13 6.51
CA ASP A 439 0.57 9.09 5.19
C ASP A 439 1.58 7.96 5.08
N MET A 440 1.09 6.75 4.84
CA MET A 440 1.93 5.57 4.59
C MET A 440 2.70 5.62 3.27
N PHE A 441 2.20 6.40 2.31
CA PHE A 441 2.69 6.42 0.93
C PHE A 441 2.87 7.85 0.41
N PRO A 442 3.86 8.61 0.92
CA PRO A 442 4.21 9.92 0.37
C PRO A 442 4.36 9.90 -1.15
N MET A 443 4.07 11.01 -1.81
CA MET A 443 4.10 11.20 -3.28
C MET A 443 3.02 10.43 -4.06
N THR A 444 2.17 9.68 -3.37
CA THR A 444 1.02 8.97 -3.96
C THR A 444 -0.31 9.49 -3.42
N SER A 445 -1.42 9.18 -4.10
CA SER A 445 -2.77 9.54 -3.65
C SER A 445 -3.32 8.66 -2.53
N HIS A 446 -2.59 7.64 -2.11
CA HIS A 446 -3.06 6.71 -1.07
C HIS A 446 -2.94 7.33 0.33
N VAL A 447 -3.94 7.07 1.17
CA VAL A 447 -3.97 7.44 2.58
C VAL A 447 -4.51 6.27 3.40
N GLU A 448 -3.85 5.99 4.52
CA GLU A 448 -4.34 5.09 5.56
C GLU A 448 -5.10 5.89 6.62
N CYS A 449 -6.03 5.26 7.32
CA CYS A 449 -6.77 5.91 8.40
C CYS A 449 -7.02 4.92 9.54
N VAL A 450 -6.74 5.34 10.77
CA VAL A 450 -7.11 4.61 11.99
C VAL A 450 -8.32 5.31 12.60
N THR A 451 -9.38 4.55 12.87
CA THR A 451 -10.63 5.09 13.45
C THR A 451 -10.99 4.32 14.70
N LEU A 452 -11.36 5.05 15.76
CA LEU A 452 -11.92 4.47 16.97
C LEU A 452 -13.44 4.54 16.91
N LEU A 453 -14.08 3.41 17.15
CA LEU A 453 -15.51 3.34 17.46
C LEU A 453 -15.68 2.85 18.90
N THR A 454 -16.66 3.43 19.59
CA THR A 454 -17.11 2.99 20.92
C THR A 454 -18.56 2.60 20.87
N ARG A 455 -18.95 1.69 21.75
CA ARG A 455 -20.35 1.34 21.89
C ARG A 455 -21.15 2.56 22.41
N SER A 456 -22.30 2.84 21.80
CA SER A 456 -23.19 3.95 22.13
C SER A 456 -23.97 3.70 23.42
#